data_da35c010b30279a74efebdd00fd22bb3
#
_entry.id   da35c010b30279a74efebdd00fd22bb3
#
_cell.length_a   1.000
_cell.length_b   1.000
_cell.length_c   1.000
_cell.angle_alpha   90.00
_cell.angle_beta   90.00
_cell.angle_gamma   90.00
#
_symmetry.space_group_name_H-M   'P 1'
#
loop_
_entity.id
_entity.type
_entity.pdbx_description
1 polymer ?
#
loop_
_entity_poly.entity_id
_entity_poly.type
_entity_poly.pdbx_seq_one_letter_code
_entity_poly.pdbx_strand_id
1 'polypeptide(L)'
;AMAQGTQIGIGGWFCLTEVPSAGEAFWFSERFTLASFPVEWGMTKDSQRYIACFETLAQHALLECRARLVRGSSTTVTYKQDCDNSPTEGAANRLFTSKAPLKFFVQALAGLMASLDLEVTVAHRPGTCDEWADGLSREFKPTVAQFSPVRRVRLSPEVLLRLRTGQRVFPPGAVLH
;
A
#
# COMPACT_ATOMS: atom_id res chain seq x y z
N ALA A 1 8.62 -1.71 1.57
CA ALA A 1 8.23 -2.61 2.67
C ALA A 1 9.44 -3.26 3.33
N MET A 2 9.23 -3.86 4.48
CA MET A 2 10.23 -4.65 5.21
C MET A 2 9.70 -6.07 5.42
N ALA A 3 10.58 -7.06 5.31
CA ALA A 3 10.25 -8.46 5.56
C ALA A 3 11.42 -9.15 6.25
N GLN A 4 11.16 -9.81 7.38
CA GLN A 4 12.18 -10.54 8.15
C GLN A 4 11.54 -11.71 8.90
N GLY A 5 11.95 -12.94 8.61
CA GLY A 5 11.34 -14.15 9.16
C GLY A 5 9.85 -14.20 8.83
N THR A 6 8.98 -14.11 9.82
CA THR A 6 7.53 -14.04 9.65
C THR A 6 6.97 -12.62 9.78
N GLN A 7 7.80 -11.65 10.15
CA GLN A 7 7.40 -10.26 10.37
C GLN A 7 7.42 -9.46 9.08
N ILE A 8 6.42 -8.61 8.91
CA ILE A 8 6.22 -7.76 7.74
C ILE A 8 5.90 -6.36 8.24
N GLY A 9 6.59 -5.38 7.67
CA GLY A 9 6.29 -3.97 7.89
C GLY A 9 6.00 -3.27 6.58
N ILE A 10 4.96 -2.49 6.54
CA ILE A 10 4.70 -1.57 5.43
C ILE A 10 4.69 -0.14 5.96
N GLY A 11 5.25 0.76 5.18
CA GLY A 11 5.28 2.18 5.49
C GLY A 11 5.15 2.99 4.22
N GLY A 12 4.57 4.16 4.34
CA GLY A 12 4.41 5.08 3.23
C GLY A 12 4.01 6.46 3.72
N TRP A 13 4.18 7.43 2.84
CA TRP A 13 3.86 8.83 3.12
C TRP A 13 3.46 9.56 1.84
N PHE A 14 2.76 10.65 2.00
CA PHE A 14 2.47 11.59 0.91
C PHE A 14 2.20 12.98 1.46
N CYS A 15 2.52 13.99 0.66
CA CYS A 15 2.18 15.38 0.93
C CYS A 15 1.09 15.87 -0.02
N LEU A 16 0.33 16.87 0.42
CA LEU A 16 -0.60 17.61 -0.43
C LEU A 16 0.04 18.87 -1.00
N THR A 17 1.29 19.17 -0.63
CA THR A 17 2.10 20.31 -1.05
C THR A 17 3.17 19.87 -2.05
N GLU A 18 3.61 20.79 -2.90
CA GLU A 18 4.65 20.50 -3.91
C GLU A 18 6.03 20.21 -3.28
N VAL A 19 6.32 20.84 -2.13
CA VAL A 19 7.58 20.63 -1.41
C VAL A 19 7.33 19.70 -0.24
N PRO A 20 7.83 18.44 -0.29
CA PRO A 20 7.64 17.48 0.78
C PRO A 20 8.34 17.89 2.07
N SER A 21 7.62 17.79 3.19
CA SER A 21 8.13 17.95 4.54
C SER A 21 7.56 16.85 5.42
N ALA A 22 8.40 16.22 6.25
CA ALA A 22 7.95 15.15 7.14
C ALA A 22 6.87 15.62 8.13
N GLY A 23 6.97 16.87 8.62
CA GLY A 23 5.98 17.44 9.53
C GLY A 23 4.60 17.66 8.90
N GLU A 24 4.53 17.82 7.57
CA GLU A 24 3.29 18.05 6.83
C GLU A 24 2.80 16.81 6.10
N ALA A 25 3.61 15.77 6.02
CA ALA A 25 3.24 14.53 5.36
C ALA A 25 2.18 13.75 6.14
N PHE A 26 1.20 13.22 5.43
CA PHE A 26 0.39 12.12 5.91
C PHE A 26 1.19 10.83 5.76
N TRP A 27 1.11 9.95 6.74
CA TRP A 27 1.94 8.76 6.78
C TRP A 27 1.26 7.58 7.46
N PHE A 28 1.73 6.38 7.16
CA PHE A 28 1.35 5.17 7.86
C PHE A 28 2.57 4.29 8.11
N SER A 29 2.46 3.45 9.12
CA SER A 29 3.42 2.40 9.46
C SER A 29 2.62 1.29 10.14
N GLU A 30 2.55 0.12 9.51
CA GLU A 30 1.76 -1.00 9.97
C GLU A 30 2.60 -2.28 9.99
N ARG A 31 2.28 -3.17 10.95
CA ARG A 31 2.96 -4.45 11.14
C ARG A 31 2.01 -5.60 10.97
N PHE A 32 2.49 -6.62 10.30
CA PHE A 32 1.77 -7.86 10.03
C PHE A 32 2.67 -9.07 10.23
N THR A 33 2.08 -10.25 10.18
CA THR A 33 2.78 -11.52 10.10
C THR A 33 2.28 -12.31 8.90
N LEU A 34 3.04 -13.32 8.45
CA LEU A 34 2.57 -14.21 7.39
C LEU A 34 1.22 -14.87 7.72
N ALA A 35 0.95 -15.14 9.00
CA ALA A 35 -0.32 -15.69 9.46
C ALA A 35 -1.51 -14.73 9.28
N SER A 36 -1.27 -13.45 8.97
CA SER A 36 -2.33 -12.49 8.66
C SER A 36 -2.95 -12.71 7.26
N PHE A 37 -2.30 -13.52 6.42
CA PHE A 37 -2.76 -13.79 5.06
C PHE A 37 -3.41 -15.18 4.95
N PRO A 38 -4.32 -15.39 3.98
CA PRO A 38 -4.95 -16.68 3.76
C PRO A 38 -3.93 -17.79 3.50
N VAL A 39 -4.13 -18.94 4.12
CA VAL A 39 -3.24 -20.11 3.98
C VAL A 39 -3.17 -20.61 2.54
N GLU A 40 -4.28 -20.49 1.81
CA GLU A 40 -4.41 -20.85 0.40
C GLU A 40 -3.54 -20.01 -0.54
N TRP A 41 -3.01 -18.86 -0.08
CA TRP A 41 -2.05 -18.07 -0.85
C TRP A 41 -0.65 -18.68 -0.84
N GLY A 42 -0.42 -19.70 -0.01
CA GLY A 42 0.81 -20.46 0.04
C GLY A 42 2.03 -19.67 0.58
N MET A 43 1.79 -18.64 1.37
CA MET A 43 2.84 -17.81 1.96
C MET A 43 3.40 -18.43 3.24
N THR A 44 4.08 -19.58 3.10
CA THR A 44 4.54 -20.40 4.24
C THR A 44 6.04 -20.32 4.50
N LYS A 45 6.79 -19.62 3.63
CA LYS A 45 8.25 -19.52 3.70
C LYS A 45 8.68 -18.18 4.30
N ASP A 46 9.99 -17.93 4.28
CA ASP A 46 10.57 -16.65 4.66
C ASP A 46 9.86 -15.49 3.93
N SER A 47 9.43 -14.49 4.69
CA SER A 47 8.69 -13.35 4.20
C SER A 47 9.45 -12.56 3.12
N GLN A 48 10.79 -12.57 3.12
CA GLN A 48 11.60 -11.89 2.10
C GLN A 48 11.29 -12.36 0.67
N ARG A 49 10.88 -13.62 0.50
CA ARG A 49 10.47 -14.15 -0.81
C ARG A 49 9.23 -13.47 -1.40
N TYR A 50 8.47 -12.79 -0.56
CA TYR A 50 7.22 -12.16 -0.92
C TYR A 50 7.30 -10.63 -0.88
N ILE A 51 8.50 -10.07 -0.90
CA ILE A 51 8.68 -8.62 -0.77
C ILE A 51 7.87 -7.82 -1.80
N ALA A 52 7.79 -8.28 -3.04
CA ALA A 52 6.96 -7.65 -4.07
C ALA A 52 5.46 -7.63 -3.71
N CYS A 53 4.97 -8.64 -2.98
CA CYS A 53 3.60 -8.67 -2.48
C CYS A 53 3.37 -7.57 -1.45
N PHE A 54 4.33 -7.38 -0.54
CA PHE A 54 4.24 -6.37 0.52
C PHE A 54 4.45 -4.96 0.01
N GLU A 55 5.29 -4.78 -1.01
CA GLU A 55 5.38 -3.50 -1.74
C GLU A 55 4.05 -3.18 -2.44
N THR A 56 3.42 -4.17 -3.09
CA THR A 56 2.09 -3.98 -3.68
C THR A 56 1.04 -3.64 -2.61
N LEU A 57 1.12 -4.28 -1.44
CA LEU A 57 0.26 -3.95 -0.29
C LEU A 57 0.49 -2.52 0.20
N ALA A 58 1.75 -2.05 0.22
CA ALA A 58 2.06 -0.67 0.59
C ALA A 58 1.47 0.33 -0.43
N GLN A 59 1.51 0.02 -1.73
CA GLN A 59 0.87 0.84 -2.78
C GLN A 59 -0.66 0.88 -2.58
N HIS A 60 -1.28 -0.26 -2.29
CA HIS A 60 -2.71 -0.34 -1.96
C HIS A 60 -3.05 0.52 -0.73
N ALA A 61 -2.26 0.40 0.33
CA ALA A 61 -2.43 1.16 1.55
C ALA A 61 -2.30 2.67 1.33
N LEU A 62 -1.30 3.09 0.53
CA LEU A 62 -1.09 4.49 0.18
C LEU A 62 -2.27 5.07 -0.60
N LEU A 63 -2.80 4.31 -1.57
CA LEU A 63 -3.97 4.70 -2.34
C LEU A 63 -5.20 4.87 -1.45
N GLU A 64 -5.44 3.93 -0.53
CA GLU A 64 -6.56 4.01 0.41
C GLU A 64 -6.45 5.22 1.34
N CYS A 65 -5.25 5.53 1.84
CA CYS A 65 -5.01 6.72 2.65
C CYS A 65 -5.34 8.00 1.88
N ARG A 66 -4.88 8.11 0.64
CA ARG A 66 -5.16 9.26 -0.22
C ARG A 66 -6.65 9.40 -0.51
N ALA A 67 -7.31 8.30 -0.85
CA ALA A 67 -8.74 8.30 -1.15
C ALA A 67 -9.61 8.76 0.04
N ARG A 68 -9.20 8.47 1.27
CA ARG A 68 -9.91 8.93 2.48
C ARG A 68 -9.84 10.44 2.66
N LEU A 69 -8.75 11.08 2.23
CA LEU A 69 -8.52 12.50 2.39
C LEU A 69 -9.06 13.35 1.24
N VAL A 70 -9.14 12.79 0.05
CA VAL A 70 -9.56 13.48 -1.19
C VAL A 70 -10.97 13.03 -1.61
N ARG A 71 -11.89 12.92 -0.66
CA ARG A 71 -13.30 12.59 -0.96
C ARG A 71 -14.00 13.76 -1.62
N GLY A 72 -14.70 13.51 -2.74
CA GLY A 72 -15.68 14.43 -3.32
C GLY A 72 -15.38 14.95 -4.73
N SER A 73 -14.37 14.40 -5.43
CA SER A 73 -14.19 14.70 -6.86
C SER A 73 -15.12 13.82 -7.72
N SER A 74 -15.83 14.44 -8.66
CA SER A 74 -16.61 13.73 -9.70
C SER A 74 -15.77 13.35 -10.92
N THR A 75 -14.45 13.51 -10.85
CA THR A 75 -13.50 13.20 -11.92
C THR A 75 -12.55 12.11 -11.49
N THR A 76 -12.19 11.22 -12.42
CA THR A 76 -11.14 10.24 -12.22
C THR A 76 -9.84 10.93 -11.84
N VAL A 77 -9.24 10.55 -10.72
CA VAL A 77 -8.00 11.12 -10.22
C VAL A 77 -6.86 10.13 -10.45
N THR A 78 -5.82 10.59 -11.12
CA THR A 78 -4.60 9.80 -11.30
C THR A 78 -3.58 10.15 -10.24
N TYR A 79 -3.15 9.16 -9.45
CA TYR A 79 -2.08 9.30 -8.48
C TYR A 79 -0.77 8.74 -9.03
N LYS A 80 0.30 9.50 -8.84
CA LYS A 80 1.67 8.99 -9.01
C LYS A 80 2.19 8.48 -7.68
N GLN A 81 2.73 7.28 -7.68
CA GLN A 81 3.33 6.63 -6.52
C GLN A 81 4.71 6.10 -6.88
N ASP A 82 5.62 6.07 -5.92
CA ASP A 82 6.95 5.53 -6.10
C ASP A 82 7.09 4.19 -5.36
N CYS A 83 7.90 3.28 -5.90
CA CYS A 83 8.34 2.08 -5.21
C CYS A 83 9.77 1.71 -5.62
N ASP A 84 10.48 0.98 -4.78
CA ASP A 84 11.85 0.52 -5.02
C ASP A 84 11.92 -0.91 -5.58
N ASN A 85 10.79 -1.48 -5.97
CA ASN A 85 10.69 -2.86 -6.45
C ASN A 85 10.15 -2.93 -7.87
N SER A 86 10.99 -3.21 -8.86
CA SER A 86 10.61 -3.28 -10.28
C SER A 86 9.53 -4.33 -10.60
N PRO A 87 9.51 -5.54 -10.00
CA PRO A 87 8.38 -6.45 -10.12
C PRO A 87 7.04 -5.85 -9.67
N THR A 88 7.04 -5.06 -8.60
CA THR A 88 5.85 -4.35 -8.11
C THR A 88 5.40 -3.27 -9.09
N GLU A 89 6.32 -2.44 -9.58
CA GLU A 89 6.03 -1.42 -10.60
C GLU A 89 5.36 -2.05 -11.82
N GLY A 90 5.99 -3.09 -12.39
CA GLY A 90 5.46 -3.74 -13.59
C GLY A 90 4.11 -4.43 -13.38
N ALA A 91 3.86 -5.01 -12.22
CA ALA A 91 2.59 -5.67 -11.90
C ALA A 91 1.48 -4.66 -11.60
N ALA A 92 1.79 -3.60 -10.83
CA ALA A 92 0.84 -2.56 -10.46
C ALA A 92 0.38 -1.75 -11.68
N ASN A 93 1.31 -1.34 -12.56
CA ASN A 93 0.97 -0.56 -13.75
C ASN A 93 0.16 -1.36 -14.79
N ARG A 94 0.39 -2.66 -14.87
CA ARG A 94 -0.38 -3.54 -15.76
C ARG A 94 -1.66 -4.08 -15.13
N LEU A 95 -1.81 -3.96 -13.82
CA LEU A 95 -2.87 -4.58 -13.01
C LEU A 95 -3.02 -6.08 -13.29
N PHE A 96 -1.93 -6.73 -13.69
CA PHE A 96 -1.91 -8.12 -14.06
C PHE A 96 -0.58 -8.81 -13.73
N THR A 97 -0.68 -9.98 -13.14
CA THR A 97 0.38 -10.96 -13.03
C THR A 97 -0.23 -12.35 -12.85
N SER A 98 0.39 -13.38 -13.45
CA SER A 98 -0.02 -14.79 -13.25
C SER A 98 0.66 -15.42 -12.03
N LYS A 99 1.68 -14.76 -11.46
CA LYS A 99 2.50 -15.32 -10.38
C LYS A 99 1.81 -15.21 -9.03
N ALA A 100 1.44 -16.35 -8.44
CA ALA A 100 1.00 -16.40 -7.04
C ALA A 100 2.24 -16.27 -6.11
N PRO A 101 2.10 -15.65 -4.91
CA PRO A 101 0.90 -14.99 -4.39
C PRO A 101 0.67 -13.55 -4.88
N LEU A 102 1.63 -12.95 -5.62
CA LEU A 102 1.56 -11.55 -6.06
C LEU A 102 0.24 -11.19 -6.79
N LYS A 103 -0.31 -12.14 -7.56
CA LYS A 103 -1.58 -11.94 -8.28
C LYS A 103 -2.73 -11.50 -7.35
N PHE A 104 -2.78 -12.00 -6.11
CA PHE A 104 -3.85 -11.67 -5.17
C PHE A 104 -3.75 -10.22 -4.69
N PHE A 105 -2.54 -9.73 -4.48
CA PHE A 105 -2.28 -8.35 -4.09
C PHE A 105 -2.60 -7.37 -5.23
N VAL A 106 -2.22 -7.73 -6.46
CA VAL A 106 -2.52 -6.92 -7.66
C VAL A 106 -4.04 -6.88 -7.93
N GLN A 107 -4.74 -7.99 -7.76
CA GLN A 107 -6.20 -8.04 -7.89
C GLN A 107 -6.89 -7.16 -6.83
N ALA A 108 -6.39 -7.15 -5.60
CA ALA A 108 -6.91 -6.28 -4.54
C ALA A 108 -6.69 -4.80 -4.88
N LEU A 109 -5.51 -4.43 -5.38
CA LEU A 109 -5.20 -3.07 -5.83
C LEU A 109 -6.13 -2.65 -6.98
N ALA A 110 -6.28 -3.48 -8.01
CA ALA A 110 -7.18 -3.23 -9.12
C ALA A 110 -8.65 -3.06 -8.67
N GLY A 111 -9.09 -3.90 -7.73
CA GLY A 111 -10.43 -3.79 -7.14
C GLY A 111 -10.65 -2.48 -6.39
N LEU A 112 -9.65 -2.02 -5.63
CA LEU A 112 -9.70 -0.72 -4.95
C LEU A 112 -9.77 0.43 -5.95
N MET A 113 -8.93 0.43 -6.98
CA MET A 113 -8.93 1.46 -8.03
C MET A 113 -10.29 1.52 -8.73
N ALA A 114 -10.85 0.39 -9.11
CA ALA A 114 -12.17 0.32 -9.76
C ALA A 114 -13.30 0.80 -8.83
N SER A 115 -13.24 0.47 -7.52
CA SER A 115 -14.28 0.85 -6.56
C SER A 115 -14.29 2.34 -6.22
N LEU A 116 -13.17 3.02 -6.40
CA LEU A 116 -12.97 4.42 -6.05
C LEU A 116 -12.87 5.34 -7.28
N ASP A 117 -12.95 4.78 -8.48
CA ASP A 117 -12.71 5.49 -9.75
C ASP A 117 -11.38 6.24 -9.75
N LEU A 118 -10.33 5.53 -9.36
CA LEU A 118 -8.98 6.08 -9.25
C LEU A 118 -8.02 5.34 -10.19
N GLU A 119 -7.04 6.06 -10.70
CA GLU A 119 -5.91 5.51 -11.42
C GLU A 119 -4.62 5.68 -10.61
N VAL A 120 -3.73 4.72 -10.71
CA VAL A 120 -2.39 4.78 -10.11
C VAL A 120 -1.35 4.49 -11.16
N THR A 121 -0.35 5.36 -11.23
CA THR A 121 0.89 5.09 -11.94
C THR A 121 1.99 4.91 -10.92
N VAL A 122 2.62 3.74 -10.91
CA VAL A 122 3.75 3.44 -10.03
C VAL A 122 5.04 3.63 -10.81
N ALA A 123 5.96 4.42 -10.27
CA ALA A 123 7.29 4.62 -10.83
C ALA A 123 8.34 3.95 -9.95
N HIS A 124 9.33 3.34 -10.58
CA HIS A 124 10.48 2.83 -9.85
C HIS A 124 11.36 3.98 -9.37
N ARG A 125 11.69 3.96 -8.07
CA ARG A 125 12.65 4.86 -7.47
C ARG A 125 13.68 4.05 -6.70
N PRO A 126 15.00 4.28 -6.91
CA PRO A 126 16.03 3.59 -6.14
C PRO A 126 15.80 3.72 -4.64
N GLY A 127 15.93 2.62 -3.89
CA GLY A 127 15.66 2.58 -2.44
C GLY A 127 16.47 3.58 -1.61
N THR A 128 17.66 3.99 -2.10
CA THR A 128 18.48 5.05 -1.50
C THR A 128 17.80 6.43 -1.52
N CYS A 129 16.75 6.60 -2.32
CA CYS A 129 15.99 7.86 -2.42
C CYS A 129 14.69 7.83 -1.60
N ASP A 130 14.38 6.73 -0.94
CA ASP A 130 13.12 6.55 -0.18
C ASP A 130 13.38 6.17 1.30
N GLU A 131 14.32 6.89 1.92
CA GLU A 131 14.70 6.65 3.32
C GLU A 131 13.51 6.75 4.28
N TRP A 132 12.54 7.62 4.00
CA TRP A 132 11.37 7.80 4.85
C TRP A 132 10.45 6.57 4.80
N ALA A 133 10.12 6.06 3.62
CA ALA A 133 9.25 4.90 3.51
C ALA A 133 9.92 3.63 4.07
N ASP A 134 11.22 3.44 3.85
CA ASP A 134 11.97 2.34 4.47
C ASP A 134 11.97 2.47 6.01
N GLY A 135 12.30 3.66 6.53
CA GLY A 135 12.28 3.92 7.97
C GLY A 135 10.90 3.70 8.59
N LEU A 136 9.82 4.14 7.92
CA LEU A 136 8.45 3.90 8.36
C LEU A 136 8.10 2.41 8.33
N SER A 137 8.51 1.67 7.31
CA SER A 137 8.25 0.24 7.20
C SER A 137 8.94 -0.58 8.30
N ARG A 138 10.03 -0.07 8.85
CA ARG A 138 10.79 -0.66 9.97
C ARG A 138 10.41 -0.10 11.34
N GLU A 139 9.52 0.89 11.39
CA GLU A 139 9.24 1.68 12.59
C GLU A 139 10.52 2.26 13.22
N PHE A 140 11.46 2.68 12.37
CA PHE A 140 12.71 3.24 12.83
C PHE A 140 12.46 4.56 13.56
N LYS A 141 12.73 4.57 14.86
CA LYS A 141 12.36 5.68 15.75
C LYS A 141 12.82 7.06 15.26
N PRO A 142 14.07 7.25 14.79
CA PRO A 142 14.52 8.55 14.28
C PRO A 142 13.72 9.03 13.05
N THR A 143 13.28 8.11 12.19
CA THR A 143 12.41 8.46 11.05
C THR A 143 11.01 8.81 11.53
N VAL A 144 10.40 7.96 12.34
CA VAL A 144 9.04 8.16 12.86
C VAL A 144 8.93 9.48 13.62
N ALA A 145 9.95 9.87 14.37
CA ALA A 145 9.98 11.11 15.14
C ALA A 145 9.94 12.40 14.29
N GLN A 146 10.25 12.30 12.99
CA GLN A 146 10.19 13.45 12.08
C GLN A 146 8.75 13.75 11.62
N PHE A 147 7.86 12.75 11.70
CA PHE A 147 6.49 12.85 11.22
C PHE A 147 5.54 13.31 12.32
N SER A 148 4.57 14.13 11.95
CA SER A 148 3.54 14.58 12.89
C SER A 148 2.61 13.44 13.27
N PRO A 149 2.45 13.12 14.57
CA PRO A 149 1.56 12.05 15.03
C PRO A 149 0.09 12.27 14.63
N VAL A 150 -0.35 13.52 14.52
CA VAL A 150 -1.74 13.86 14.14
C VAL A 150 -2.02 13.60 12.66
N ARG A 151 -0.99 13.43 11.84
CA ARG A 151 -1.10 13.10 10.42
C ARG A 151 -0.89 11.61 10.13
N ARG A 152 -0.77 10.79 11.17
CA ARG A 152 -0.72 9.34 11.03
C ARG A 152 -2.08 8.80 10.60
N VAL A 153 -2.11 8.13 9.46
CA VAL A 153 -3.29 7.38 9.01
C VAL A 153 -3.17 5.96 9.54
N ARG A 154 -4.16 5.53 10.33
CA ARG A 154 -4.26 4.14 10.77
C ARG A 154 -4.98 3.33 9.71
N LEU A 155 -4.35 2.26 9.27
CA LEU A 155 -4.97 1.28 8.41
C LEU A 155 -5.68 0.25 9.28
N SER A 156 -6.98 0.13 9.11
CA SER A 156 -7.74 -0.86 9.87
C SER A 156 -7.38 -2.28 9.41
N PRO A 157 -7.53 -3.30 10.28
CA PRO A 157 -7.39 -4.71 9.91
C PRO A 157 -8.29 -5.10 8.73
N GLU A 158 -9.31 -4.33 8.42
CA GLU A 158 -10.18 -4.52 7.25
C GLU A 158 -9.41 -4.46 5.93
N VAL A 159 -8.33 -3.69 5.82
CA VAL A 159 -7.44 -3.76 4.64
C VAL A 159 -6.93 -5.18 4.43
N LEU A 160 -6.51 -5.85 5.49
CA LEU A 160 -6.11 -7.26 5.46
C LEU A 160 -7.30 -8.20 5.23
N LEU A 161 -8.45 -7.92 5.82
CA LEU A 161 -9.67 -8.72 5.61
C LEU A 161 -10.15 -8.62 4.17
N ARG A 162 -10.06 -7.46 3.55
CA ARG A 162 -10.36 -7.26 2.14
C ARG A 162 -9.45 -8.10 1.25
N LEU A 163 -8.16 -8.15 1.56
CA LEU A 163 -7.21 -9.03 0.88
C LEU A 163 -7.53 -10.51 1.14
N ARG A 164 -7.97 -10.86 2.35
CA ARG A 164 -8.28 -12.25 2.74
C ARG A 164 -9.52 -12.80 2.06
N THR A 165 -10.55 -11.99 1.91
CA THR A 165 -11.87 -12.50 1.47
C THR A 165 -12.09 -12.41 -0.02
N GLY A 166 -11.20 -11.72 -0.77
CA GLY A 166 -11.44 -11.41 -2.18
C GLY A 166 -12.74 -10.62 -2.42
N GLN A 167 -13.38 -10.17 -1.34
CA GLN A 167 -14.61 -9.40 -1.43
C GLN A 167 -14.32 -8.06 -2.10
N ARG A 168 -15.05 -7.80 -3.16
CA ARG A 168 -15.15 -6.46 -3.73
C ARG A 168 -15.71 -5.55 -2.66
N VAL A 169 -14.88 -4.66 -2.16
CA VAL A 169 -15.35 -3.65 -1.22
C VAL A 169 -15.98 -2.53 -2.02
N PHE A 170 -17.27 -2.67 -2.24
CA PHE A 170 -18.06 -1.49 -2.56
C PHE A 170 -18.28 -0.73 -1.27
N PRO A 171 -18.06 0.60 -1.25
CA PRO A 171 -18.44 1.38 -0.09
C PRO A 171 -19.93 1.17 0.19
N PRO A 172 -20.35 1.10 1.47
CA PRO A 172 -21.76 1.02 1.82
C PRO A 172 -22.51 2.17 1.13
N GLY A 173 -23.46 1.84 0.25
CA GLY A 173 -24.25 2.82 -0.49
C GLY A 173 -23.87 3.05 -1.96
N ALA A 174 -22.88 2.34 -2.51
CA ALA A 174 -22.66 2.31 -3.95
C ALA A 174 -23.79 1.49 -4.62
N VAL A 175 -24.83 2.18 -5.07
CA VAL A 175 -25.85 1.59 -5.93
C VAL A 175 -25.28 1.56 -7.34
N LEU A 176 -25.12 0.36 -7.91
CA LEU A 176 -24.84 0.20 -9.33
C LEU A 176 -26.08 0.66 -10.11
N HIS A 177 -25.99 1.76 -10.79
CA HIS A 177 -26.93 2.17 -11.82
C HIS A 177 -26.47 1.65 -13.18
#